data_41a06c7b691892985339f3c6787e0357
#
_entry.id   41a06c7b691892985339f3c6787e0357
#
_cell.length_a   1.000
_cell.length_b   1.000
_cell.length_c   1.000
_cell.angle_alpha   90.00
_cell.angle_beta   90.00
_cell.angle_gamma   90.00
#
_symmetry.space_group_name_H-M   'P 1'
#
loop_
_entity.id
_entity.type
_entity.pdbx_description
1 polymer ?
#
loop_
_entity_poly.entity_id
_entity_poly.type
_entity_poly.pdbx_seq_one_letter_code
_entity_poly.pdbx_strand_id
1 'polypeptide(L)'
;MGVPLARWSHRELAAEALTRKVVDSVSVSTVHRWLHADAIKPWQCRSWIFPRDPDVAFKAGPALDLYDRVWDRQPLAPDEVVISADEKSQLQALARHHPDLPPAPGRIRREEFEYRRGGTLAYFAAYDLHQGRVMGRCSPTAGIEPFIVLVDQVMNTEP
;
A
#
# COMPACT_ATOMS: atom_id res chain seq x y z
N MET A 1 7.75 -36.51 2.58
CA MET A 1 7.77 -35.41 3.56
C MET A 1 7.76 -34.10 2.79
N GLY A 2 6.78 -33.24 3.05
CA GLY A 2 6.76 -31.92 2.44
C GLY A 2 7.83 -31.04 3.06
N VAL A 3 8.53 -30.25 2.24
CA VAL A 3 9.51 -29.27 2.75
C VAL A 3 8.72 -28.11 3.34
N PRO A 4 8.83 -27.79 4.64
CA PRO A 4 7.99 -26.82 5.32
C PRO A 4 8.48 -25.37 5.10
N LEU A 5 8.84 -25.02 3.86
CA LEU A 5 9.36 -23.69 3.53
C LEU A 5 8.25 -22.85 2.88
N ALA A 6 7.98 -21.69 3.47
CA ALA A 6 7.08 -20.69 2.90
C ALA A 6 7.74 -19.93 1.73
N ARG A 7 9.08 -19.95 1.64
CA ARG A 7 9.86 -19.33 0.56
C ARG A 7 11.07 -20.20 0.24
N TRP A 8 11.41 -20.29 -1.04
CA TRP A 8 12.53 -21.06 -1.53
C TRP A 8 13.64 -20.14 -2.03
N SER A 9 14.85 -20.35 -1.56
CA SER A 9 16.04 -19.77 -2.18
C SER A 9 16.42 -20.54 -3.44
N HIS A 10 17.17 -19.92 -4.35
CA HIS A 10 17.65 -20.59 -5.55
C HIS A 10 18.54 -21.82 -5.22
N ARG A 11 19.25 -21.76 -4.08
CA ARG A 11 20.07 -22.88 -3.59
C ARG A 11 19.19 -24.07 -3.17
N GLU A 12 18.12 -23.81 -2.45
CA GLU A 12 17.17 -24.84 -2.01
C GLU A 12 16.44 -25.45 -3.21
N LEU A 13 16.01 -24.60 -4.17
CA LEU A 13 15.41 -25.08 -5.41
C LEU A 13 16.35 -25.98 -6.21
N ALA A 14 17.63 -25.62 -6.32
CA ALA A 14 18.62 -26.45 -6.99
C ALA A 14 18.79 -27.79 -6.28
N ALA A 15 18.93 -27.79 -4.95
CA ALA A 15 19.07 -29.03 -4.16
C ALA A 15 17.83 -29.92 -4.27
N GLU A 16 16.64 -29.35 -4.20
CA GLU A 16 15.37 -30.09 -4.29
C GLU A 16 15.16 -30.69 -5.70
N ALA A 17 15.53 -29.95 -6.76
CA ALA A 17 15.45 -30.44 -8.13
C ALA A 17 16.33 -31.68 -8.34
N LEU A 18 17.52 -31.71 -7.74
CA LEU A 18 18.40 -32.90 -7.73
C LEU A 18 17.79 -34.02 -6.89
N THR A 19 17.31 -33.74 -5.71
CA THR A 19 16.70 -34.73 -4.80
C THR A 19 15.50 -35.42 -5.45
N ARG A 20 14.67 -34.67 -6.15
CA ARG A 20 13.49 -35.18 -6.87
C ARG A 20 13.84 -35.76 -8.24
N LYS A 21 15.09 -35.75 -8.63
CA LYS A 21 15.53 -36.25 -9.94
C LYS A 21 14.81 -35.56 -11.12
N VAL A 22 14.50 -34.28 -10.97
CA VAL A 22 13.95 -33.48 -12.06
C VAL A 22 15.01 -33.17 -13.10
N VAL A 23 16.26 -33.02 -12.64
CA VAL A 23 17.47 -32.85 -13.46
C VAL A 23 18.62 -33.66 -12.84
N ASP A 24 19.58 -34.07 -13.66
CA ASP A 24 20.76 -34.80 -13.19
C ASP A 24 21.80 -33.88 -12.54
N SER A 25 21.89 -32.64 -13.02
CA SER A 25 22.75 -31.62 -12.44
C SER A 25 22.19 -30.22 -12.73
N VAL A 26 22.33 -29.29 -11.78
CA VAL A 26 21.95 -27.89 -11.97
C VAL A 26 22.74 -27.00 -11.02
N SER A 27 23.23 -25.87 -11.53
CA SER A 27 23.84 -24.84 -10.69
C SER A 27 22.78 -23.85 -10.16
N VAL A 28 23.10 -23.23 -9.03
CA VAL A 28 22.25 -22.17 -8.44
C VAL A 28 22.03 -21.02 -9.42
N SER A 29 23.05 -20.63 -10.18
CA SER A 29 22.96 -19.59 -11.21
C SER A 29 22.08 -20.00 -12.40
N THR A 30 22.07 -21.30 -12.75
CA THR A 30 21.15 -21.80 -13.78
C THR A 30 19.70 -21.72 -13.33
N VAL A 31 19.39 -22.11 -12.08
CA VAL A 31 18.04 -21.95 -11.50
C VAL A 31 17.61 -20.49 -11.51
N HIS A 32 18.49 -19.57 -11.05
CA HIS A 32 18.21 -18.13 -11.12
C HIS A 32 17.89 -17.67 -12.54
N ARG A 33 18.69 -18.06 -13.52
CA ARG A 33 18.49 -17.68 -14.93
C ARG A 33 17.18 -18.23 -15.49
N TRP A 34 16.84 -19.48 -15.19
CA TRP A 34 15.56 -20.06 -15.62
C TRP A 34 14.37 -19.32 -15.05
N LEU A 35 14.36 -19.11 -13.73
CA LEU A 35 13.28 -18.36 -13.08
C LEU A 35 13.19 -16.90 -13.55
N HIS A 36 14.31 -16.30 -13.93
CA HIS A 36 14.30 -14.94 -14.47
C HIS A 36 13.79 -14.89 -15.92
N ALA A 37 14.13 -15.91 -16.73
CA ALA A 37 13.69 -16.01 -18.13
C ALA A 37 12.23 -16.46 -18.26
N ASP A 38 11.72 -17.22 -17.28
CA ASP A 38 10.35 -17.70 -17.27
C ASP A 38 9.38 -16.56 -16.96
N ALA A 39 8.19 -16.61 -17.56
CA ALA A 39 7.06 -15.74 -17.22
C ALA A 39 6.56 -15.95 -15.77
N ILE A 40 6.82 -17.12 -15.20
CA ILE A 40 6.45 -17.46 -13.82
C ILE A 40 7.47 -16.88 -12.86
N LYS A 41 7.08 -15.84 -12.14
CA LYS A 41 7.90 -15.18 -11.11
C LYS A 41 7.25 -15.35 -9.75
N PRO A 42 7.42 -16.51 -9.09
CA PRO A 42 6.69 -16.82 -7.85
C PRO A 42 7.02 -15.89 -6.68
N TRP A 43 8.13 -15.13 -6.77
CA TRP A 43 8.47 -14.09 -5.80
C TRP A 43 7.80 -12.73 -6.06
N GLN A 44 7.16 -12.56 -7.24
CA GLN A 44 6.39 -11.36 -7.57
C GLN A 44 4.91 -11.67 -7.34
N CYS A 45 4.32 -10.99 -6.39
CA CYS A 45 2.88 -11.04 -6.15
C CYS A 45 2.27 -9.65 -6.28
N ARG A 46 1.06 -9.60 -6.81
CA ARG A 46 0.21 -8.41 -6.78
C ARG A 46 -1.04 -8.76 -6.01
N SER A 47 -1.47 -7.85 -5.17
CA SER A 47 -2.78 -7.98 -4.53
C SER A 47 -3.86 -7.85 -5.59
N TRP A 48 -4.88 -8.69 -5.51
CA TRP A 48 -6.03 -8.67 -6.38
C TRP A 48 -7.29 -8.77 -5.54
N ILE A 49 -8.27 -7.95 -5.84
CA ILE A 49 -9.59 -8.01 -5.21
C ILE A 49 -10.60 -8.34 -6.30
N PHE A 50 -11.31 -9.46 -6.13
CA PHE A 50 -12.45 -9.77 -6.97
C PHE A 50 -13.65 -8.95 -6.49
N PRO A 51 -14.26 -8.13 -7.35
CA PRO A 51 -15.50 -7.46 -7.01
C PRO A 51 -16.55 -8.48 -6.59
N ARG A 52 -17.09 -8.33 -5.39
CA ARG A 52 -18.14 -9.21 -4.87
C ARG A 52 -19.53 -8.77 -5.33
N ASP A 53 -19.68 -7.50 -5.62
CA ASP A 53 -20.92 -6.90 -6.11
C ASP A 53 -20.90 -6.94 -7.65
N PRO A 54 -21.86 -7.62 -8.29
CA PRO A 54 -21.94 -7.67 -9.74
C PRO A 54 -22.19 -6.30 -10.37
N ASP A 55 -22.77 -5.37 -9.62
CA ASP A 55 -23.10 -4.02 -10.08
C ASP A 55 -22.01 -3.00 -9.79
N VAL A 56 -20.81 -3.44 -9.39
CA VAL A 56 -19.70 -2.53 -8.97
C VAL A 56 -19.38 -1.50 -10.06
N ALA A 57 -19.38 -1.89 -11.33
CA ALA A 57 -19.09 -0.98 -12.43
C ALA A 57 -20.16 0.12 -12.58
N PHE A 58 -21.42 -0.25 -12.44
CA PHE A 58 -22.54 0.69 -12.48
C PHE A 58 -22.51 1.67 -11.30
N LYS A 59 -22.27 1.16 -10.10
CA LYS A 59 -22.19 1.97 -8.87
C LYS A 59 -20.97 2.87 -8.82
N ALA A 60 -19.85 2.43 -9.42
CA ALA A 60 -18.63 3.23 -9.49
C ALA A 60 -18.69 4.33 -10.57
N GLY A 61 -19.53 4.16 -11.60
CA GLY A 61 -19.64 5.11 -12.71
C GLY A 61 -19.77 6.56 -12.25
N PRO A 62 -20.78 6.94 -11.45
CA PRO A 62 -20.96 8.32 -10.99
C PRO A 62 -19.77 8.88 -10.21
N ALA A 63 -19.06 8.03 -9.44
CA ALA A 63 -17.84 8.44 -8.74
C ALA A 63 -16.68 8.68 -9.71
N LEU A 64 -16.58 7.89 -10.77
CA LEU A 64 -15.57 8.08 -11.82
C LEU A 64 -15.84 9.32 -12.67
N ASP A 65 -17.12 9.61 -12.96
CA ASP A 65 -17.52 10.81 -13.69
C ASP A 65 -17.05 12.10 -12.99
N LEU A 66 -16.99 12.10 -11.66
CA LEU A 66 -16.47 13.25 -10.88
C LEU A 66 -14.98 13.55 -11.20
N TYR A 67 -14.16 12.55 -11.54
CA TYR A 67 -12.79 12.78 -11.99
C TYR A 67 -12.71 13.52 -13.32
N ASP A 68 -13.73 13.33 -14.18
CA ASP A 68 -13.89 14.05 -15.44
C ASP A 68 -14.68 15.37 -15.28
N ARG A 69 -14.92 15.82 -14.06
CA ARG A 69 -15.72 17.00 -13.71
C ARG A 69 -17.16 16.93 -14.24
N VAL A 70 -17.77 15.76 -14.15
CA VAL A 70 -19.15 15.53 -14.55
C VAL A 70 -19.96 15.00 -13.36
N TRP A 71 -21.12 15.57 -13.10
CA TRP A 71 -22.09 15.06 -12.14
C TRP A 71 -23.47 15.02 -12.78
N ASP A 72 -24.14 13.88 -12.65
CA ASP A 72 -25.46 13.64 -13.25
C ASP A 72 -25.53 14.05 -14.73
N ARG A 73 -24.51 13.67 -15.51
CA ARG A 73 -24.34 13.98 -16.95
C ARG A 73 -24.21 15.47 -17.27
N GLN A 74 -23.97 16.31 -16.27
CA GLN A 74 -23.74 17.74 -16.44
C GLN A 74 -22.30 18.08 -16.08
N PRO A 75 -21.61 18.91 -16.84
CA PRO A 75 -20.30 19.42 -16.45
C PRO A 75 -20.41 20.23 -15.17
N LEU A 76 -19.48 20.03 -14.26
CA LEU A 76 -19.32 20.87 -13.07
C LEU A 76 -18.93 22.30 -13.45
N ALA A 77 -19.46 23.27 -12.73
CA ALA A 77 -19.08 24.67 -12.92
C ALA A 77 -17.59 24.89 -12.54
N PRO A 78 -16.94 25.94 -13.06
CA PRO A 78 -15.52 26.20 -12.78
C PRO A 78 -15.19 26.40 -11.30
N ASP A 79 -16.16 26.88 -10.51
CA ASP A 79 -16.08 27.13 -9.07
C ASP A 79 -16.51 25.93 -8.22
N GLU A 80 -17.02 24.87 -8.81
CA GLU A 80 -17.33 23.63 -8.10
C GLU A 80 -16.06 22.79 -7.92
N VAL A 81 -15.81 22.32 -6.70
CA VAL A 81 -14.64 21.54 -6.33
C VAL A 81 -15.05 20.14 -5.89
N VAL A 82 -14.32 19.14 -6.35
CA VAL A 82 -14.54 17.74 -5.96
C VAL A 82 -13.48 17.35 -4.92
N ILE A 83 -13.96 17.02 -3.73
CA ILE A 83 -13.12 16.61 -2.61
C ILE A 83 -13.37 15.14 -2.27
N SER A 84 -12.33 14.33 -2.32
CA SER A 84 -12.34 12.96 -1.80
C SER A 84 -11.80 12.97 -0.37
N ALA A 85 -12.62 12.58 0.60
CA ALA A 85 -12.21 12.55 2.01
C ALA A 85 -12.30 11.14 2.58
N ASP A 86 -11.32 10.79 3.43
CA ASP A 86 -11.25 9.48 4.09
C ASP A 86 -10.57 9.59 5.45
N GLU A 87 -10.74 8.55 6.27
CA GLU A 87 -10.16 8.42 7.59
C GLU A 87 -9.18 7.24 7.64
N LYS A 88 -7.97 7.51 8.06
CA LYS A 88 -6.99 6.50 8.45
C LYS A 88 -6.97 6.36 9.96
N SER A 89 -7.74 5.41 10.48
CA SER A 89 -7.74 5.09 11.91
C SER A 89 -6.46 4.34 12.32
N GLN A 90 -6.19 4.31 13.62
CA GLN A 90 -5.13 3.50 14.24
C GLN A 90 -3.70 3.78 13.74
N LEU A 91 -3.38 5.03 13.46
CA LEU A 91 -1.98 5.42 13.27
C LEU A 91 -1.24 5.31 14.60
N GLN A 92 -0.28 4.38 14.66
CA GLN A 92 0.52 4.16 15.86
C GLN A 92 1.73 5.09 15.86
N ALA A 93 1.89 5.86 16.93
CA ALA A 93 3.11 6.61 17.17
C ALA A 93 4.17 5.63 17.70
N LEU A 94 5.13 5.30 16.84
CA LEU A 94 6.21 4.35 17.15
C LEU A 94 7.53 5.11 17.28
N ALA A 95 8.22 4.94 18.42
CA ALA A 95 9.56 5.44 18.62
C ALA A 95 10.51 4.26 18.88
N ARG A 96 11.58 4.15 18.11
CA ARG A 96 12.60 3.12 18.32
C ARG A 96 13.30 3.34 19.65
N HIS A 97 13.67 2.26 20.33
CA HIS A 97 14.38 2.33 21.62
C HIS A 97 15.82 2.85 21.42
N HIS A 98 16.47 2.44 20.36
CA HIS A 98 17.85 2.80 20.06
C HIS A 98 17.98 3.37 18.64
N PRO A 99 18.99 4.17 18.35
CA PRO A 99 19.28 4.65 17.00
C PRO A 99 19.72 3.50 16.09
N ASP A 100 19.45 3.66 14.81
CA ASP A 100 19.94 2.73 13.78
C ASP A 100 21.47 2.72 13.73
N LEU A 101 22.03 1.57 13.40
CA LEU A 101 23.46 1.45 13.14
C LEU A 101 23.71 1.79 11.66
N PRO A 102 24.56 2.79 11.37
CA PRO A 102 24.85 3.18 9.99
C PRO A 102 25.56 2.07 9.20
N PRO A 103 25.47 2.09 7.88
CA PRO A 103 26.23 1.17 7.04
C PRO A 103 27.74 1.42 7.21
N ALA A 104 28.53 0.34 7.08
CA ALA A 104 29.99 0.38 7.10
C ALA A 104 30.54 -0.59 6.04
N PRO A 105 31.82 -0.54 5.70
CA PRO A 105 32.42 -1.49 4.76
C PRO A 105 32.12 -2.94 5.17
N GLY A 106 31.49 -3.70 4.28
CA GLY A 106 31.07 -5.09 4.52
C GLY A 106 29.87 -5.27 5.48
N ARG A 107 29.23 -4.17 5.90
CA ARG A 107 28.05 -4.19 6.79
C ARG A 107 26.94 -3.33 6.22
N ILE A 108 25.74 -3.91 6.08
CA ILE A 108 24.53 -3.16 5.72
C ILE A 108 24.06 -2.35 6.94
N ARG A 109 23.27 -1.30 6.69
CA ARG A 109 22.53 -0.60 7.74
C ARG A 109 21.69 -1.59 8.54
N ARG A 110 21.71 -1.47 9.85
CA ARG A 110 20.87 -2.26 10.74
C ARG A 110 19.90 -1.34 11.47
N GLU A 111 18.64 -1.68 11.37
CA GLU A 111 17.56 -0.94 12.00
C GLU A 111 17.09 -1.69 13.25
N GLU A 112 16.86 -0.94 14.33
CA GLU A 112 16.21 -1.47 15.52
C GLU A 112 14.80 -1.93 15.18
N PHE A 113 14.45 -3.16 15.50
CA PHE A 113 13.10 -3.69 15.28
C PHE A 113 12.18 -3.52 16.48
N GLU A 114 12.73 -3.24 17.66
CA GLU A 114 11.94 -2.96 18.87
C GLU A 114 11.58 -1.48 18.92
N TYR A 115 10.35 -1.21 19.33
CA TYR A 115 9.85 0.14 19.43
C TYR A 115 8.89 0.29 20.60
N ARG A 116 8.88 1.48 21.18
CA ARG A 116 7.91 1.94 22.17
C ARG A 116 6.71 2.53 21.45
N ARG A 117 5.51 2.14 21.89
CA ARG A 117 4.25 2.70 21.43
C ARG A 117 3.92 3.97 22.21
N GLY A 118 3.74 5.07 21.51
CA GLY A 118 3.38 6.38 22.08
C GLY A 118 1.90 6.70 22.01
N GLY A 119 1.06 5.72 21.67
CA GLY A 119 -0.38 5.90 21.49
C GLY A 119 -0.84 5.72 20.05
N THR A 120 -2.12 5.98 19.83
CA THR A 120 -2.79 5.83 18.54
C THR A 120 -3.51 7.13 18.20
N LEU A 121 -3.46 7.53 16.94
CA LEU A 121 -4.19 8.68 16.39
C LEU A 121 -5.04 8.22 15.21
N ALA A 122 -6.09 8.98 14.91
CA ALA A 122 -6.78 8.95 13.65
C ALA A 122 -6.27 10.11 12.77
N TYR A 123 -6.06 9.84 11.49
CA TYR A 123 -5.71 10.85 10.50
C TYR A 123 -6.87 10.99 9.52
N PHE A 124 -7.35 12.19 9.38
CA PHE A 124 -8.38 12.57 8.42
C PHE A 124 -7.73 13.33 7.29
N ALA A 125 -8.04 12.95 6.07
CA ALA A 125 -7.52 13.58 4.88
C ALA A 125 -8.63 13.91 3.90
N ALA A 126 -8.50 15.05 3.24
CA ALA A 126 -9.31 15.50 2.13
C ALA A 126 -8.40 15.80 0.94
N TYR A 127 -8.70 15.21 -0.20
CA TYR A 127 -7.95 15.38 -1.42
C TYR A 127 -8.77 16.12 -2.46
N ASP A 128 -8.28 17.29 -2.87
CA ASP A 128 -8.82 18.02 -4.00
C ASP A 128 -8.38 17.32 -5.29
N LEU A 129 -9.34 16.77 -6.03
CA LEU A 129 -9.08 15.97 -7.23
C LEU A 129 -8.44 16.79 -8.35
N HIS A 130 -8.77 18.07 -8.45
CA HIS A 130 -8.37 18.89 -9.59
C HIS A 130 -7.09 19.68 -9.35
N GLN A 131 -6.94 20.19 -8.13
CA GLN A 131 -5.71 20.90 -7.75
C GLN A 131 -4.59 19.95 -7.32
N GLY A 132 -4.90 18.67 -7.06
CA GLY A 132 -3.93 17.71 -6.56
C GLY A 132 -3.43 18.02 -5.15
N ARG A 133 -4.23 18.73 -4.34
CA ARG A 133 -3.85 19.20 -3.01
C ARG A 133 -4.46 18.33 -1.92
N VAL A 134 -3.65 17.94 -0.94
CA VAL A 134 -4.11 17.21 0.25
C VAL A 134 -4.19 18.17 1.44
N MET A 135 -5.32 18.17 2.10
CA MET A 135 -5.56 18.80 3.40
C MET A 135 -5.74 17.68 4.42
N GLY A 136 -5.16 17.81 5.59
CA GLY A 136 -5.30 16.74 6.58
C GLY A 136 -5.06 17.20 8.00
N ARG A 137 -5.52 16.37 8.94
CA ARG A 137 -5.36 16.61 10.37
C ARG A 137 -5.33 15.31 11.17
N CYS A 138 -4.66 15.33 12.29
CA CYS A 138 -4.71 14.24 13.25
C CYS A 138 -5.71 14.55 14.37
N SER A 139 -6.34 13.50 14.89
CA SER A 139 -7.19 13.56 16.07
C SER A 139 -6.87 12.39 17.01
N PRO A 140 -7.01 12.56 18.33
CA PRO A 140 -6.90 11.45 19.28
C PRO A 140 -7.97 10.37 19.07
N THR A 141 -9.10 10.71 18.54
CA THR A 141 -10.25 9.83 18.31
C THR A 141 -10.72 9.90 16.88
N ALA A 142 -11.24 8.77 16.39
CA ALA A 142 -12.02 8.69 15.15
C ALA A 142 -13.50 9.07 15.44
N GLY A 143 -14.22 9.52 14.42
CA GLY A 143 -15.64 9.77 14.51
C GLY A 143 -16.12 11.03 13.81
N ILE A 144 -17.39 11.35 14.01
CA ILE A 144 -18.08 12.43 13.29
C ILE A 144 -17.51 13.81 13.63
N GLU A 145 -17.28 14.11 14.91
CA GLU A 145 -16.79 15.42 15.33
C GLU A 145 -15.46 15.82 14.70
N PRO A 146 -14.38 14.96 14.75
CA PRO A 146 -13.14 15.25 14.06
C PRO A 146 -13.29 15.39 12.55
N PHE A 147 -14.22 14.64 11.95
CA PHE A 147 -14.51 14.74 10.52
C PHE A 147 -15.15 16.07 10.15
N ILE A 148 -16.13 16.55 10.95
CA ILE A 148 -16.72 17.88 10.77
C ILE A 148 -15.65 18.97 10.80
N VAL A 149 -14.68 18.86 11.72
CA VAL A 149 -13.60 19.86 11.78
C VAL A 149 -12.68 19.78 10.55
N LEU A 150 -12.51 18.61 9.94
CA LEU A 150 -11.83 18.53 8.62
C LEU A 150 -12.66 19.25 7.55
N VAL A 151 -13.98 19.03 7.50
CA VAL A 151 -14.87 19.68 6.53
C VAL A 151 -14.80 21.21 6.71
N ASP A 152 -14.88 21.70 7.93
CA ASP A 152 -14.73 23.14 8.22
C ASP A 152 -13.36 23.67 7.76
N GLN A 153 -12.29 22.91 7.97
CA GLN A 153 -10.96 23.27 7.51
C GLN A 153 -10.90 23.39 5.98
N VAL A 154 -11.50 22.44 5.27
CA VAL A 154 -11.58 22.43 3.80
C VAL A 154 -12.38 23.63 3.30
N MET A 155 -13.57 23.87 3.89
CA MET A 155 -14.47 24.97 3.49
C MET A 155 -13.89 26.36 3.75
N ASN A 156 -13.02 26.51 4.75
CA ASN A 156 -12.34 27.77 5.07
C ASN A 156 -10.97 27.91 4.39
N THR A 157 -10.55 26.92 3.62
CA THR A 157 -9.32 27.03 2.83
C THR A 157 -9.66 27.68 1.50
N GLU A 158 -9.11 28.85 1.23
CA GLU A 158 -9.28 29.50 -0.06
C GLU A 158 -8.71 28.62 -1.20
N PRO A 159 -9.39 28.55 -2.35
CA PRO A 159 -8.98 27.75 -3.49
C PRO A 159 -7.67 28.23 -4.12
#